data_a505525a386414982fa07dc32e92af4a
#
_entry.id   a505525a386414982fa07dc32e92af4a
#
_cell.length_a   1.000
_cell.length_b   1.000
_cell.length_c   1.000
_cell.angle_alpha   90.00
_cell.angle_beta   90.00
_cell.angle_gamma   90.00
#
_symmetry.space_group_name_H-M   'P 1'
#
loop_
_entity.id
_entity.type
_entity.pdbx_description
1 polymer ?
#
loop_
_entity_poly.entity_id
_entity_poly.type
_entity_poly.pdbx_seq_one_letter_code
_entity_poly.pdbx_strand_id
1 'polypeptide(L)'
;MLALIIAVIVSLEADFVQTKSVAMMNEPQVSTGHMTYRAPDYMQWAYRSPQQMVWEVDGNNSNVNPQVQRLLRMIMAAIAGEGEVDAKAQKESRKLFQSVNVVMDESGRVAQRVELVEKNGDTTLIEFTNVVTE
;
A
#
# COMPACT_ATOMS: atom_id res chain seq x y z
N MET A 1 -24.80 25.41 13.89
CA MET A 1 -23.55 25.17 13.14
C MET A 1 -23.22 23.70 13.16
N LEU A 2 -23.16 23.09 12.00
CA LEU A 2 -22.78 21.67 11.88
C LEU A 2 -21.26 21.56 11.96
N ALA A 3 -20.78 20.89 13.01
CA ALA A 3 -19.37 20.52 13.06
C ALA A 3 -19.18 19.27 12.22
N LEU A 4 -18.41 19.38 11.15
CA LEU A 4 -18.02 18.24 10.36
C LEU A 4 -16.91 17.50 11.09
N ILE A 5 -17.25 16.34 11.65
CA ILE A 5 -16.23 15.47 12.24
C ILE A 5 -15.71 14.54 11.16
N ILE A 6 -14.49 14.80 10.73
CA ILE A 6 -13.79 13.89 9.82
C ILE A 6 -13.04 12.88 10.66
N ALA A 7 -13.46 11.62 10.59
CA ALA A 7 -12.73 10.55 11.25
C ALA A 7 -11.44 10.29 10.46
N VAL A 8 -10.31 10.61 11.05
CA VAL A 8 -8.99 10.38 10.47
C VAL A 8 -8.42 9.09 11.05
N ILE A 9 -7.90 8.23 10.19
CA ILE A 9 -7.17 7.05 10.65
C ILE A 9 -5.81 7.50 11.18
N VAL A 10 -5.59 7.32 12.47
CA VAL A 10 -4.33 7.65 13.15
C VAL A 10 -3.33 6.51 13.02
N SER A 11 -3.83 5.28 13.13
CA SER A 11 -3.01 4.09 12.94
C SER A 11 -3.83 2.97 12.31
N LEU A 12 -3.14 2.10 11.59
CA LEU A 12 -3.74 0.92 10.99
C LEU A 12 -2.72 -0.21 11.02
N GLU A 13 -3.16 -1.39 11.42
CA GLU A 13 -2.39 -2.62 11.31
C GLU A 13 -3.21 -3.64 10.55
N ALA A 14 -2.56 -4.43 9.71
CA ALA A 14 -3.21 -5.47 8.94
C ALA A 14 -2.22 -6.56 8.58
N ASP A 15 -2.72 -7.77 8.43
CA ASP A 15 -1.99 -8.81 7.74
C ASP A 15 -2.18 -8.64 6.24
N PHE A 16 -1.17 -9.01 5.44
CA PHE A 16 -1.29 -8.93 3.99
C PHE A 16 -0.87 -10.22 3.32
N VAL A 17 -1.48 -10.47 2.17
CA VAL A 17 -1.06 -11.49 1.21
C VAL A 17 -0.78 -10.77 -0.09
N GLN A 18 0.43 -10.92 -0.60
CA GLN A 18 0.87 -10.32 -1.85
C GLN A 18 1.08 -11.42 -2.87
N THR A 19 0.39 -11.31 -3.99
CA THR A 19 0.50 -12.25 -5.10
C THR A 19 1.10 -11.53 -6.31
N LYS A 20 2.30 -11.93 -6.70
CA LYS A 20 2.98 -11.35 -7.86
C LYS A 20 2.96 -12.36 -9.01
N SER A 21 2.38 -11.96 -10.14
CA SER A 21 2.33 -12.75 -11.35
C SER A 21 3.27 -12.16 -12.39
N VAL A 22 4.27 -12.95 -12.77
CA VAL A 22 5.29 -12.55 -13.74
C VAL A 22 5.06 -13.36 -15.03
N ALA A 23 5.06 -12.68 -16.18
CA ALA A 23 4.69 -13.28 -17.47
C ALA A 23 5.51 -14.50 -17.85
N MET A 24 6.76 -14.60 -17.38
CA MET A 24 7.66 -15.71 -17.70
C MET A 24 7.63 -16.85 -16.69
N MET A 25 6.84 -16.72 -15.62
CA MET A 25 6.74 -17.75 -14.58
C MET A 25 5.37 -18.42 -14.64
N ASN A 26 5.35 -19.76 -14.54
CA ASN A 26 4.11 -20.53 -14.61
C ASN A 26 3.26 -20.41 -13.35
N GLU A 27 3.87 -20.05 -12.22
CA GLU A 27 3.19 -19.92 -10.95
C GLU A 27 3.40 -18.54 -10.34
N PRO A 28 2.35 -17.96 -9.73
CA PRO A 28 2.53 -16.70 -9.03
C PRO A 28 3.40 -16.87 -7.78
N GLN A 29 4.12 -15.80 -7.44
CA GLN A 29 4.89 -15.73 -6.20
C GLN A 29 4.01 -15.15 -5.11
N VAL A 30 3.83 -15.89 -4.02
CA VAL A 30 3.00 -15.46 -2.89
C VAL A 30 3.90 -15.12 -1.71
N SER A 31 3.70 -13.91 -1.18
CA SER A 31 4.37 -13.43 0.03
C SER A 31 3.32 -13.04 1.06
N THR A 32 3.64 -13.25 2.33
CA THR A 32 2.76 -12.86 3.42
C THR A 32 3.52 -12.04 4.45
N GLY A 33 2.80 -11.24 5.20
CA GLY A 33 3.40 -10.43 6.24
C GLY A 33 2.40 -9.58 7.01
N HIS A 34 2.95 -8.60 7.71
CA HIS A 34 2.17 -7.66 8.53
C HIS A 34 2.57 -6.24 8.16
N MET A 35 1.57 -5.37 8.00
CA MET A 35 1.74 -3.97 7.69
C MET A 35 1.30 -3.12 8.86
N THR A 36 2.11 -2.12 9.20
CA THR A 36 1.80 -1.11 10.22
C THR A 36 1.87 0.27 9.58
N TYR A 37 0.82 1.05 9.78
CA TYR A 37 0.76 2.44 9.37
C TYR A 37 0.50 3.32 10.59
N ARG A 38 1.21 4.45 10.67
CA ARG A 38 0.95 5.50 11.67
C ARG A 38 1.01 6.85 10.98
N ALA A 39 -0.07 7.60 11.13
CA ALA A 39 -0.13 8.94 10.58
C ALA A 39 0.94 9.84 11.19
N PRO A 40 1.49 10.79 10.44
CA PRO A 40 1.17 11.08 9.04
C PRO A 40 1.98 10.28 8.01
N ASP A 41 3.14 9.73 8.37
CA ASP A 41 4.13 9.32 7.37
C ASP A 41 4.99 8.13 7.79
N TYR A 42 4.49 7.28 8.69
CA TYR A 42 5.17 6.04 9.08
C TYR A 42 4.49 4.83 8.46
N MET A 43 5.27 3.95 7.86
CA MET A 43 4.78 2.67 7.35
C MET A 43 5.86 1.60 7.44
N GLN A 44 5.47 0.41 7.90
CA GLN A 44 6.34 -0.75 7.96
C GLN A 44 5.65 -1.93 7.28
N TRP A 45 6.39 -2.61 6.40
CA TRP A 45 6.01 -3.87 5.78
C TRP A 45 6.96 -4.94 6.29
N ALA A 46 6.46 -5.79 7.16
CA ALA A 46 7.23 -6.89 7.72
C ALA A 46 6.83 -8.18 7.02
N TYR A 47 7.63 -8.61 6.05
CA TYR A 47 7.43 -9.88 5.35
C TYR A 47 7.78 -11.04 6.26
N ARG A 48 6.94 -12.07 6.28
CA ARG A 48 7.13 -13.30 7.05
C ARG A 48 7.53 -14.48 6.17
N SER A 49 6.97 -14.56 4.98
CA SER A 49 7.08 -15.70 4.07
C SER A 49 7.09 -15.19 2.62
N PRO A 50 7.86 -15.81 1.72
CA PRO A 50 8.82 -16.89 1.95
C PRO A 50 10.11 -16.44 2.64
N GLN A 51 10.39 -15.13 2.65
CA GLN A 51 11.58 -14.56 3.28
C GLN A 51 11.19 -13.51 4.29
N GLN A 52 11.89 -13.48 5.42
CA GLN A 52 11.72 -12.42 6.40
C GLN A 52 12.48 -11.18 5.95
N MET A 53 11.77 -10.07 5.83
CA MET A 53 12.33 -8.80 5.40
C MET A 53 11.46 -7.68 5.94
N VAL A 54 12.07 -6.57 6.31
CA VAL A 54 11.34 -5.40 6.80
C VAL A 54 11.64 -4.20 5.92
N TRP A 55 10.59 -3.62 5.36
CA TRP A 55 10.63 -2.32 4.69
C TRP A 55 10.01 -1.28 5.59
N GLU A 56 10.70 -0.14 5.75
CA GLU A 56 10.23 0.92 6.63
C GLU A 56 10.43 2.28 5.99
N VAL A 57 9.39 3.11 6.09
CA VAL A 57 9.42 4.53 5.75
C VAL A 57 8.99 5.30 6.98
N ASP A 58 9.85 6.21 7.44
CA ASP A 58 9.60 7.07 8.60
C ASP A 58 9.96 8.50 8.23
N GLY A 59 8.95 9.29 7.90
CA GLY A 59 9.17 10.64 7.39
C GLY A 59 10.02 10.62 6.12
N ASN A 60 11.18 11.26 6.19
CA ASN A 60 12.12 11.29 5.07
C ASN A 60 13.12 10.13 5.07
N ASN A 61 13.09 9.31 6.13
CA ASN A 61 14.00 8.18 6.27
C ASN A 61 13.36 6.90 5.72
N SER A 62 14.14 6.10 5.03
CA SER A 62 13.69 4.80 4.58
C SER A 62 14.87 3.86 4.37
N ASN A 63 14.60 2.55 4.48
CA ASN A 63 15.57 1.50 4.18
C ASN A 63 15.33 0.85 2.82
N VAL A 64 14.49 1.48 1.98
CA VAL A 64 14.08 0.93 0.68
C VAL A 64 14.57 1.83 -0.45
N ASN A 65 14.63 1.27 -1.65
CA ASN A 65 14.98 2.06 -2.83
C ASN A 65 13.89 3.10 -3.15
N PRO A 66 14.21 4.14 -3.95
CA PRO A 66 13.25 5.22 -4.22
C PRO A 66 11.94 4.75 -4.86
N GLN A 67 11.95 3.70 -5.67
CA GLN A 67 10.75 3.18 -6.32
C GLN A 67 9.79 2.57 -5.30
N VAL A 68 10.32 1.75 -4.40
CA VAL A 68 9.54 1.16 -3.30
C VAL A 68 9.05 2.24 -2.35
N GLN A 69 9.89 3.23 -2.06
CA GLN A 69 9.50 4.36 -1.21
C GLN A 69 8.28 5.10 -1.78
N ARG A 70 8.28 5.37 -3.08
CA ARG A 70 7.14 6.01 -3.75
C ARG A 70 5.88 5.17 -3.68
N LEU A 71 6.01 3.85 -3.87
CA LEU A 71 4.89 2.93 -3.74
C LEU A 71 4.30 2.96 -2.33
N LEU A 72 5.14 2.88 -1.30
CA LEU A 72 4.67 2.89 0.08
C LEU A 72 4.01 4.22 0.43
N ARG A 73 4.54 5.35 -0.03
CA ARG A 73 3.92 6.66 0.19
C ARG A 73 2.56 6.77 -0.48
N MET A 74 2.40 6.19 -1.65
CA MET A 74 1.12 6.16 -2.35
C MET A 74 0.09 5.34 -1.59
N ILE A 75 0.49 4.19 -1.05
CA ILE A 75 -0.38 3.36 -0.21
C ILE A 75 -0.75 4.12 1.07
N MET A 76 0.20 4.82 1.70
CA MET A 76 -0.09 5.65 2.88
C MET A 76 -1.14 6.72 2.57
N ALA A 77 -1.02 7.40 1.44
CA ALA A 77 -1.99 8.42 1.05
C ALA A 77 -3.39 7.83 0.87
N ALA A 78 -3.48 6.65 0.27
CA ALA A 78 -4.75 5.95 0.10
C ALA A 78 -5.36 5.57 1.46
N ILE A 79 -4.55 5.06 2.39
CA ILE A 79 -4.99 4.68 3.73
C ILE A 79 -5.45 5.92 4.53
N ALA A 80 -4.76 7.05 4.38
CA ALA A 80 -5.10 8.29 5.08
C ALA A 80 -6.43 8.89 4.60
N GLY A 81 -7.06 8.30 3.59
CA GLY A 81 -8.33 8.81 3.06
C GLY A 81 -8.17 10.05 2.19
N GLU A 82 -6.96 10.35 1.80
CA GLU A 82 -6.69 11.34 0.75
C GLU A 82 -7.11 10.70 -0.56
N GLY A 83 -8.41 10.75 -0.86
CA GLY A 83 -9.03 10.01 -1.95
C GLY A 83 -8.55 10.38 -3.34
N GLU A 84 -7.73 11.41 -3.43
CA GLU A 84 -6.98 11.73 -4.63
C GLU A 84 -5.52 11.87 -4.23
N VAL A 85 -4.72 10.95 -4.71
CA VAL A 85 -3.28 11.11 -4.74
C VAL A 85 -3.01 12.42 -5.49
N ASP A 86 -2.22 13.32 -4.95
CA ASP A 86 -1.96 14.59 -5.61
C ASP A 86 -1.41 14.38 -7.04
N ALA A 87 -1.51 15.39 -7.88
CA ALA A 87 -1.13 15.26 -9.29
C ALA A 87 0.33 14.82 -9.47
N LYS A 88 1.20 15.19 -8.54
CA LYS A 88 2.61 14.81 -8.58
C LYS A 88 2.78 13.32 -8.31
N ALA A 89 2.12 12.79 -7.29
CA ALA A 89 2.19 11.37 -6.96
C ALA A 89 1.57 10.51 -8.06
N GLN A 90 0.46 10.96 -8.68
CA GLN A 90 -0.13 10.29 -9.84
C GLN A 90 0.84 10.25 -11.02
N LYS A 91 1.50 11.37 -11.29
CA LYS A 91 2.48 11.46 -12.38
C LYS A 91 3.67 10.52 -12.12
N GLU A 92 4.15 10.45 -10.89
CA GLU A 92 5.24 9.55 -10.52
C GLU A 92 4.84 8.08 -10.60
N SER A 93 3.60 7.75 -10.19
CA SER A 93 3.11 6.38 -10.28
C SER A 93 3.02 5.89 -11.73
N ARG A 94 2.63 6.77 -12.67
CA ARG A 94 2.55 6.43 -14.10
C ARG A 94 3.90 6.10 -14.72
N LYS A 95 4.99 6.56 -14.11
CA LYS A 95 6.34 6.20 -14.57
C LYS A 95 6.72 4.77 -14.22
N LEU A 96 6.13 4.23 -13.16
CA LEU A 96 6.45 2.92 -12.62
C LEU A 96 5.43 1.86 -13.01
N PHE A 97 4.15 2.26 -13.09
CA PHE A 97 3.03 1.34 -13.28
C PHE A 97 2.13 1.79 -14.41
N GLN A 98 1.57 0.83 -15.15
CA GLN A 98 0.48 1.10 -16.08
C GLN A 98 -0.78 1.51 -15.34
N SER A 99 -1.05 0.83 -14.22
CA SER A 99 -2.20 1.16 -13.39
C SER A 99 -1.95 0.81 -11.93
N VAL A 100 -2.58 1.58 -11.07
CA VAL A 100 -2.64 1.35 -9.63
C VAL A 100 -4.10 1.52 -9.23
N ASN A 101 -4.68 0.46 -8.65
CA ASN A 101 -6.07 0.48 -8.22
C ASN A 101 -6.14 0.10 -6.74
N VAL A 102 -6.64 1.01 -5.92
CA VAL A 102 -6.87 0.77 -4.50
C VAL A 102 -8.36 0.55 -4.30
N VAL A 103 -8.72 -0.66 -3.85
CA VAL A 103 -10.11 -1.01 -3.56
C VAL A 103 -10.35 -0.85 -2.07
N MET A 104 -11.31 0.00 -1.73
CA MET A 104 -11.69 0.26 -0.34
C MET A 104 -12.70 -0.78 0.13
N ASP A 105 -12.77 -1.00 1.44
CA ASP A 105 -13.80 -1.85 2.03
C ASP A 105 -15.19 -1.19 1.94
N GLU A 106 -16.22 -1.86 2.43
CA GLU A 106 -17.60 -1.36 2.38
C GLU A 106 -17.77 0.01 3.06
N SER A 107 -16.95 0.29 4.08
CA SER A 107 -17.02 1.58 4.77
C SER A 107 -16.43 2.72 3.93
N GLY A 108 -15.64 2.40 2.92
CA GLY A 108 -14.90 3.38 2.13
C GLY A 108 -13.74 4.05 2.87
N ARG A 109 -13.37 3.53 4.04
CA ARG A 109 -12.38 4.15 4.92
C ARG A 109 -11.06 3.39 4.98
N VAL A 110 -11.08 2.10 4.66
CA VAL A 110 -9.93 1.21 4.80
C VAL A 110 -9.64 0.54 3.47
N ALA A 111 -8.39 0.56 3.05
CA ALA A 111 -7.97 -0.17 1.86
C ALA A 111 -8.09 -1.68 2.11
N GLN A 112 -8.82 -2.35 1.24
CA GLN A 112 -9.01 -3.79 1.28
C GLN A 112 -8.03 -4.50 0.37
N ARG A 113 -7.71 -3.90 -0.76
CA ARG A 113 -6.90 -4.51 -1.81
C ARG A 113 -6.20 -3.44 -2.62
N VAL A 114 -4.97 -3.73 -3.01
CA VAL A 114 -4.20 -2.89 -3.93
C VAL A 114 -3.81 -3.74 -5.13
N GLU A 115 -4.15 -3.28 -6.33
CA GLU A 115 -3.82 -3.92 -7.58
C GLU A 115 -2.82 -3.05 -8.34
N LEU A 116 -1.67 -3.63 -8.68
CA LEU A 116 -0.61 -2.95 -9.40
C LEU A 116 -0.36 -3.67 -10.73
N VAL A 117 -0.30 -2.91 -11.81
CA VAL A 117 0.16 -3.44 -13.10
C VAL A 117 1.41 -2.67 -13.48
N GLU A 118 2.53 -3.38 -13.56
CA GLU A 118 3.81 -2.81 -13.97
C GLU A 118 3.83 -2.56 -15.48
N LYS A 119 4.77 -1.73 -15.93
CA LYS A 119 4.84 -1.37 -17.34
C LYS A 119 5.17 -2.55 -18.26
N ASN A 120 5.84 -3.57 -17.73
CA ASN A 120 6.14 -4.79 -18.47
C ASN A 120 4.97 -5.79 -18.49
N GLY A 121 3.85 -5.46 -17.83
CA GLY A 121 2.67 -6.31 -17.75
C GLY A 121 2.61 -7.22 -16.53
N ASP A 122 3.64 -7.26 -15.70
CA ASP A 122 3.60 -8.00 -14.45
C ASP A 122 2.57 -7.39 -13.51
N THR A 123 1.89 -8.23 -12.74
CA THR A 123 0.85 -7.77 -11.82
C THR A 123 1.20 -8.12 -10.38
N THR A 124 0.80 -7.25 -9.47
CA THR A 124 0.91 -7.48 -8.03
C THR A 124 -0.44 -7.20 -7.39
N LEU A 125 -0.95 -8.18 -6.66
CA LEU A 125 -2.18 -8.05 -5.89
C LEU A 125 -1.82 -8.13 -4.42
N ILE A 126 -2.20 -7.12 -3.65
CA ILE A 126 -2.02 -7.08 -2.20
C ILE A 126 -3.39 -7.07 -1.55
N GLU A 127 -3.66 -8.07 -0.73
CA GLU A 127 -4.93 -8.21 -0.01
C GLU A 127 -4.68 -8.06 1.48
N PHE A 128 -5.48 -7.23 2.14
CA PHE A 128 -5.37 -6.98 3.57
C PHE A 128 -6.45 -7.72 4.35
N THR A 129 -6.05 -8.33 5.46
CA THR A 129 -6.95 -9.03 6.38
C THR A 129 -6.62 -8.64 7.81
N ASN A 130 -7.54 -8.95 8.73
CA ASN A 130 -7.36 -8.66 10.17
C ASN A 130 -7.00 -7.19 10.42
N VAL A 131 -7.71 -6.29 9.75
CA VAL A 131 -7.43 -4.86 9.81
C VAL A 131 -7.90 -4.29 11.14
N VAL A 132 -6.99 -3.61 11.84
CA VAL A 132 -7.26 -2.90 13.09
C VAL A 132 -6.89 -1.44 12.89
N THR A 133 -7.80 -0.54 13.21
CA THR A 133 -7.61 0.91 13.07
C THR A 133 -7.79 1.62 14.39
N GLU A 134 -7.08 2.72 14.54
CA GLU A 134 -7.27 3.68 15.63
C GLU A 134 -7.34 5.09 15.11
#